data_38753e975ccfc8c0ab5f768eeb4d46bb
#
_entry.id   38753e975ccfc8c0ab5f768eeb4d46bb
#
_cell.length_a   1.000
_cell.length_b   1.000
_cell.length_c   1.000
_cell.angle_alpha   90.00
_cell.angle_beta   90.00
_cell.angle_gamma   90.00
#
_symmetry.space_group_name_H-M   'P 1'
#
loop_
_entity.id
_entity.type
_entity.pdbx_description
1 polymer ?
#
loop_
_entity_poly.entity_id
_entity_poly.type
_entity_poly.pdbx_seq_one_letter_code
_entity_poly.pdbx_strand_id
1 'polypeptide(L)'
;MAASRRVVVTGMGIISPLGNELETTWQNILAGKSGAKTVTAFDVTEYPTKFAAPVENFDDVNHLDVKTKRRVDEFVQYGLVASKHAIENSGLELNSIDSSRIGVSIGSGIGGLDTIEKNALTLNKRGPRKISPFFVPGAIAVSYTHLTLPTIRLV
;
A
#
# COMPACT_ATOMS: atom_id res chain seq x y z
N MET A 1 -2.78 41.45 -10.02
CA MET A 1 -3.05 40.05 -10.36
C MET A 1 -2.49 39.20 -9.22
N ALA A 2 -3.29 38.40 -8.53
CA ALA A 2 -2.75 37.48 -7.53
C ALA A 2 -1.84 36.46 -8.25
N ALA A 3 -0.60 36.30 -7.79
CA ALA A 3 0.30 35.29 -8.33
C ALA A 3 -0.37 33.91 -8.15
N SER A 4 -0.57 33.18 -9.24
CA SER A 4 -1.15 31.84 -9.16
C SER A 4 -0.16 30.94 -8.39
N ARG A 5 -0.66 30.21 -7.38
CA ARG A 5 0.14 29.22 -6.66
C ARG A 5 0.56 28.12 -7.65
N ARG A 6 1.84 27.86 -7.71
CA ARG A 6 2.37 26.71 -8.46
C ARG A 6 2.43 25.52 -7.55
N VAL A 7 1.86 24.39 -8.00
CA VAL A 7 1.96 23.10 -7.35
C VAL A 7 2.79 22.19 -8.24
N VAL A 8 3.75 21.49 -7.65
CA VAL A 8 4.67 20.59 -8.38
C VAL A 8 4.74 19.24 -7.70
N VAL A 9 4.98 18.18 -8.45
CA VAL A 9 5.31 16.85 -7.95
C VAL A 9 6.82 16.85 -7.67
N THR A 10 7.20 16.55 -6.44
CA THR A 10 8.60 16.52 -6.00
C THR A 10 9.16 15.11 -5.86
N GLY A 11 8.31 14.10 -5.70
CA GLY A 11 8.72 12.71 -5.61
C GLY A 11 7.58 11.77 -5.94
N MET A 12 7.93 10.58 -6.39
CA MET A 12 7.00 9.53 -6.76
C MET A 12 7.45 8.18 -6.19
N GLY A 13 6.49 7.35 -5.80
CA GLY A 13 6.72 5.97 -5.42
C GLY A 13 5.60 5.09 -5.97
N ILE A 14 5.92 3.86 -6.29
CA ILE A 14 4.98 2.93 -6.92
C ILE A 14 5.24 1.50 -6.44
N ILE A 15 4.15 0.77 -6.28
CA ILE A 15 4.12 -0.70 -6.20
C ILE A 15 3.12 -1.15 -7.25
N SER A 16 3.56 -1.98 -8.18
CA SER A 16 2.73 -2.38 -9.31
C SER A 16 3.05 -3.78 -9.82
N PRO A 17 2.17 -4.40 -10.62
CA PRO A 17 2.47 -5.66 -11.30
C PRO A 17 3.64 -5.61 -12.29
N LEU A 18 4.11 -4.41 -12.65
CA LEU A 18 5.25 -4.20 -13.53
C LEU A 18 6.56 -3.97 -12.80
N GLY A 19 6.50 -3.78 -11.49
CA GLY A 19 7.68 -3.59 -10.63
C GLY A 19 7.34 -2.87 -9.34
N ASN A 20 8.21 -3.01 -8.36
CA ASN A 20 8.07 -2.44 -7.03
C ASN A 20 8.95 -1.19 -6.84
N GLU A 21 9.61 -0.75 -7.91
CA GLU A 21 10.45 0.43 -7.97
C GLU A 21 10.04 1.32 -9.15
N LEU A 22 10.17 2.64 -9.00
CA LEU A 22 9.73 3.61 -10.00
C LEU A 22 10.42 3.37 -11.35
N GLU A 23 11.73 3.25 -11.35
CA GLU A 23 12.52 3.06 -12.58
C GLU A 23 12.18 1.74 -13.27
N THR A 24 12.13 0.64 -12.53
CA THR A 24 11.78 -0.68 -13.07
C THR A 24 10.39 -0.67 -13.70
N THR A 25 9.41 -0.08 -13.01
CA THR A 25 8.04 0.04 -13.52
C THR A 25 8.02 0.86 -14.80
N TRP A 26 8.73 2.00 -14.83
CA TRP A 26 8.79 2.87 -15.99
C TRP A 26 9.41 2.19 -17.21
N GLN A 27 10.55 1.52 -17.03
CA GLN A 27 11.20 0.77 -18.12
C GLN A 27 10.32 -0.36 -18.65
N ASN A 28 9.58 -1.04 -17.77
CA ASN A 28 8.66 -2.08 -18.20
C ASN A 28 7.45 -1.52 -18.97
N ILE A 29 6.95 -0.33 -18.60
CA ILE A 29 5.93 0.39 -19.38
C ILE A 29 6.46 0.75 -20.78
N LEU A 30 7.65 1.35 -20.85
CA LEU A 30 8.27 1.73 -22.13
C LEU A 30 8.53 0.51 -23.03
N ALA A 31 8.86 -0.63 -22.45
CA ALA A 31 9.05 -1.89 -23.15
C ALA A 31 7.72 -2.58 -23.57
N GLY A 32 6.57 -2.00 -23.23
CA GLY A 32 5.25 -2.58 -23.55
C GLY A 32 4.97 -3.90 -22.82
N LYS A 33 5.63 -4.15 -21.68
CA LYS A 33 5.41 -5.38 -20.90
C LYS A 33 4.03 -5.37 -20.26
N SER A 34 3.42 -6.56 -20.17
CA SER A 34 2.17 -6.77 -19.47
C SER A 34 2.42 -7.37 -18.09
N GLY A 35 1.78 -6.83 -17.06
CA GLY A 35 1.73 -7.43 -15.72
C GLY A 35 0.64 -8.48 -15.56
N ALA A 36 -0.20 -8.70 -16.58
CA ALA A 36 -1.27 -9.70 -16.51
C ALA A 36 -0.71 -11.11 -16.65
N LYS A 37 -1.13 -12.00 -15.74
CA LYS A 37 -0.73 -13.41 -15.66
C LYS A 37 -1.91 -14.30 -15.31
N THR A 38 -1.81 -15.59 -15.60
CA THR A 38 -2.78 -16.57 -15.11
C THR A 38 -2.79 -16.59 -13.59
N VAL A 39 -3.97 -16.59 -13.01
CA VAL A 39 -4.14 -16.71 -11.55
C VAL A 39 -3.72 -18.10 -11.11
N THR A 40 -2.80 -18.15 -10.13
CA THR A 40 -2.29 -19.40 -9.53
C THR A 40 -2.48 -19.44 -8.01
N ALA A 41 -2.93 -18.34 -7.41
CA ALA A 41 -3.09 -18.22 -5.97
C ALA A 41 -4.26 -19.05 -5.42
N PHE A 42 -5.25 -19.34 -6.26
CA PHE A 42 -6.40 -20.17 -5.94
C PHE A 42 -6.96 -20.84 -7.21
N ASP A 43 -7.83 -21.83 -7.07
CA ASP A 43 -8.48 -22.50 -8.19
C ASP A 43 -9.48 -21.56 -8.89
N VAL A 44 -9.25 -21.28 -10.16
CA VAL A 44 -10.09 -20.42 -11.01
C VAL A 44 -10.86 -21.19 -12.08
N THR A 45 -10.96 -22.52 -11.96
CA THR A 45 -11.61 -23.39 -12.96
C THR A 45 -13.04 -22.95 -13.25
N GLU A 46 -13.82 -22.65 -12.21
CA GLU A 46 -15.21 -22.22 -12.29
C GLU A 46 -15.40 -20.72 -12.59
N TYR A 47 -14.30 -19.94 -12.64
CA TYR A 47 -14.41 -18.50 -12.88
C TYR A 47 -14.33 -18.18 -14.37
N PRO A 48 -15.12 -17.20 -14.86
CA PRO A 48 -15.06 -16.77 -16.26
C PRO A 48 -13.74 -16.08 -16.60
N THR A 49 -13.12 -15.39 -15.64
CA THR A 49 -11.80 -14.73 -15.77
C THR A 49 -10.74 -15.54 -15.05
N LYS A 50 -9.65 -15.86 -15.76
CA LYS A 50 -8.55 -16.71 -15.27
C LYS A 50 -7.22 -15.98 -15.21
N PHE A 51 -7.20 -14.67 -15.35
CA PHE A 51 -6.00 -13.84 -15.28
C PHE A 51 -6.21 -12.65 -14.35
N ALA A 52 -5.13 -12.20 -13.77
CA ALA A 52 -5.05 -10.99 -12.95
C ALA A 52 -3.68 -10.34 -13.16
N ALA A 53 -3.48 -9.17 -12.56
CA ALA A 53 -2.19 -8.49 -12.55
C ALA A 53 -1.68 -8.39 -11.10
N PRO A 54 -1.11 -9.47 -10.55
CA PRO A 54 -0.62 -9.49 -9.17
C PRO A 54 0.67 -8.67 -9.03
N VAL A 55 0.86 -8.08 -7.86
CA VAL A 55 2.16 -7.60 -7.44
C VAL A 55 3.03 -8.80 -7.09
N GLU A 56 4.19 -8.91 -7.71
CA GLU A 56 5.12 -10.01 -7.47
C GLU A 56 6.40 -9.51 -6.81
N ASN A 57 7.07 -10.41 -6.08
CA ASN A 57 8.35 -10.13 -5.43
C ASN A 57 8.32 -8.87 -4.55
N PHE A 58 7.19 -8.64 -3.89
CA PHE A 58 7.06 -7.52 -2.97
C PHE A 58 7.99 -7.74 -1.76
N ASP A 59 9.06 -6.97 -1.72
CA ASP A 59 10.00 -6.97 -0.60
C ASP A 59 9.58 -5.91 0.41
N ASP A 60 8.84 -6.32 1.40
CA ASP A 60 8.45 -5.49 2.53
C ASP A 60 9.44 -5.56 3.71
N VAL A 61 10.37 -6.52 3.68
CA VAL A 61 11.29 -6.81 4.80
C VAL A 61 12.18 -5.62 5.12
N ASN A 62 12.63 -4.90 4.09
CA ASN A 62 13.48 -3.73 4.24
C ASN A 62 12.72 -2.43 4.51
N HIS A 63 11.39 -2.43 4.38
CA HIS A 63 10.57 -1.23 4.43
C HIS A 63 9.60 -1.19 5.61
N LEU A 64 9.18 -2.35 6.12
CA LEU A 64 8.19 -2.46 7.18
C LEU A 64 8.69 -3.35 8.32
N ASP A 65 8.48 -2.91 9.56
CA ASP A 65 8.75 -3.75 10.72
C ASP A 65 7.73 -4.92 10.82
N VAL A 66 8.19 -6.03 11.41
CA VAL A 66 7.39 -7.26 11.54
C VAL A 66 6.07 -7.04 12.28
N LYS A 67 6.03 -6.09 13.22
CA LYS A 67 4.84 -5.79 14.00
C LYS A 67 3.78 -5.08 13.15
N THR A 68 4.18 -4.11 12.35
CA THR A 68 3.31 -3.42 11.38
C THR A 68 2.78 -4.41 10.36
N LYS A 69 3.65 -5.21 9.74
CA LYS A 69 3.28 -6.22 8.75
C LYS A 69 2.19 -7.19 9.23
N ARG A 70 2.24 -7.62 10.49
CA ARG A 70 1.25 -8.53 11.07
C ARG A 70 -0.10 -7.88 11.43
N ARG A 71 -0.17 -6.56 11.45
CA ARG A 71 -1.34 -5.81 11.89
C ARG A 71 -2.18 -5.23 10.79
N VAL A 72 -1.60 -5.09 9.60
CA VAL A 72 -2.24 -4.44 8.46
C VAL A 72 -2.33 -5.40 7.28
N ASP A 73 -3.38 -5.24 6.48
CA ASP A 73 -3.59 -5.97 5.24
C ASP A 73 -2.54 -5.56 4.18
N GLU A 74 -2.34 -6.40 3.19
CA GLU A 74 -1.31 -6.24 2.17
C GLU A 74 -1.45 -4.92 1.39
N PHE A 75 -2.68 -4.48 1.09
CA PHE A 75 -2.89 -3.20 0.41
C PHE A 75 -2.35 -2.02 1.21
N VAL A 76 -2.43 -2.07 2.56
CA VAL A 76 -1.82 -1.06 3.44
C VAL A 76 -0.30 -1.11 3.33
N GLN A 77 0.29 -2.31 3.27
CA GLN A 77 1.73 -2.48 3.12
C GLN A 77 2.22 -1.83 1.82
N TYR A 78 1.53 -2.07 0.70
CA TYR A 78 1.85 -1.43 -0.60
C TYR A 78 1.86 0.09 -0.50
N GLY A 79 0.83 0.67 0.09
CA GLY A 79 0.73 2.12 0.23
C GLY A 79 1.81 2.72 1.12
N LEU A 80 2.18 2.05 2.23
CA LEU A 80 3.25 2.49 3.11
C LEU A 80 4.61 2.47 2.39
N VAL A 81 4.92 1.39 1.67
CA VAL A 81 6.18 1.27 0.94
C VAL A 81 6.22 2.27 -0.21
N ALA A 82 5.15 2.42 -1.00
CA ALA A 82 5.09 3.41 -2.06
C ALA A 82 5.23 4.85 -1.52
N SER A 83 4.63 5.15 -0.36
CA SER A 83 4.79 6.45 0.30
C SER A 83 6.23 6.71 0.74
N LYS A 84 6.90 5.69 1.29
CA LYS A 84 8.31 5.77 1.67
C LYS A 84 9.19 6.05 0.45
N HIS A 85 9.01 5.31 -0.64
CA HIS A 85 9.71 5.54 -1.91
C HIS A 85 9.48 6.96 -2.44
N ALA A 86 8.25 7.48 -2.36
CA ALA A 86 7.94 8.85 -2.79
C ALA A 86 8.69 9.90 -1.95
N ILE A 87 8.77 9.72 -0.65
CA ILE A 87 9.50 10.62 0.25
C ILE A 87 11.00 10.57 -0.05
N GLU A 88 11.57 9.37 -0.18
CA GLU A 88 12.99 9.18 -0.53
C GLU A 88 13.31 9.79 -1.91
N ASN A 89 12.46 9.54 -2.91
CA ASN A 89 12.62 10.10 -4.26
C ASN A 89 12.51 11.63 -4.30
N SER A 90 11.74 12.22 -3.39
CA SER A 90 11.59 13.69 -3.31
C SER A 90 12.82 14.41 -2.78
N GLY A 91 13.74 13.70 -2.12
CA GLY A 91 14.87 14.30 -1.43
C GLY A 91 14.48 15.16 -0.22
N LEU A 92 13.28 15.01 0.32
CA LEU A 92 12.82 15.76 1.48
C LEU A 92 13.55 15.31 2.74
N GLU A 93 14.23 16.24 3.37
CA GLU A 93 14.81 16.06 4.72
C GLU A 93 13.73 16.36 5.77
N LEU A 94 12.99 15.33 6.18
CA LEU A 94 11.85 15.46 7.09
C LEU A 94 12.22 16.16 8.40
N ASN A 95 13.46 16.01 8.85
CA ASN A 95 14.00 16.62 10.07
C ASN A 95 14.14 18.15 9.98
N SER A 96 14.22 18.70 8.79
CA SER A 96 14.39 20.13 8.54
C SER A 96 13.08 20.85 8.25
N ILE A 97 11.97 20.11 8.13
CA ILE A 97 10.66 20.64 7.72
C ILE A 97 9.74 20.73 8.94
N ASP A 98 9.01 21.84 9.04
CA ASP A 98 7.92 21.97 9.99
C ASP A 98 6.82 20.91 9.68
N SER A 99 6.74 19.88 10.52
CA SER A 99 5.80 18.77 10.35
C SER A 99 4.33 19.20 10.36
N SER A 100 4.00 20.38 10.93
CA SER A 100 2.64 20.92 10.90
C SER A 100 2.19 21.34 9.48
N ARG A 101 3.13 21.48 8.55
CA ARG A 101 2.89 21.82 7.15
C ARG A 101 2.84 20.61 6.22
N ILE A 102 3.00 19.41 6.76
CA ILE A 102 2.95 18.17 6.00
C ILE A 102 1.62 17.49 6.25
N GLY A 103 0.89 17.20 5.18
CA GLY A 103 -0.35 16.43 5.23
C GLY A 103 -0.20 15.10 4.51
N VAL A 104 -0.91 14.07 5.00
CA VAL A 104 -1.00 12.76 4.36
C VAL A 104 -2.45 12.53 3.93
N SER A 105 -2.65 12.24 2.64
CA SER A 105 -3.95 11.88 2.09
C SER A 105 -3.80 10.62 1.25
N ILE A 106 -4.36 9.53 1.72
CA ILE A 106 -4.29 8.22 1.05
C ILE A 106 -5.70 7.67 0.93
N GLY A 107 -6.06 7.22 -0.27
CA GLY A 107 -7.33 6.59 -0.58
C GLY A 107 -7.17 5.13 -0.95
N SER A 108 -8.22 4.34 -0.73
CA SER A 108 -8.35 2.96 -1.21
C SER A 108 -9.77 2.75 -1.71
N GLY A 109 -9.92 2.04 -2.83
CA GLY A 109 -11.24 1.77 -3.41
C GLY A 109 -12.10 0.84 -2.55
N ILE A 110 -11.50 -0.22 -1.98
CA ILE A 110 -12.25 -1.28 -1.28
C ILE A 110 -11.66 -1.54 0.12
N GLY A 111 -10.34 -1.50 0.26
CA GLY A 111 -9.66 -1.87 1.50
C GLY A 111 -9.26 -3.35 1.53
N GLY A 112 -9.11 -3.91 2.73
CA GLY A 112 -8.58 -5.24 2.99
C GLY A 112 -9.62 -6.35 2.85
N LEU A 113 -9.97 -6.75 1.62
CA LEU A 113 -10.92 -7.84 1.37
C LEU A 113 -10.50 -9.15 2.02
N ASP A 114 -9.22 -9.53 1.90
CA ASP A 114 -8.67 -10.75 2.49
C ASP A 114 -8.85 -10.77 4.03
N THR A 115 -8.54 -9.66 4.67
CA THR A 115 -8.73 -9.49 6.12
C THR A 115 -10.22 -9.57 6.50
N ILE A 116 -11.11 -8.98 5.70
CA ILE A 116 -12.56 -9.03 5.93
C ILE A 116 -13.07 -10.47 5.80
N GLU A 117 -12.72 -11.17 4.73
CA GLU A 117 -13.12 -12.56 4.50
C GLU A 117 -12.64 -13.49 5.61
N LYS A 118 -11.35 -13.44 5.95
CA LYS A 118 -10.76 -14.25 7.03
C LYS A 118 -11.46 -14.05 8.37
N ASN A 119 -11.80 -12.81 8.71
CA ASN A 119 -12.50 -12.50 9.95
C ASN A 119 -13.98 -12.93 9.90
N ALA A 120 -14.66 -12.80 8.76
CA ALA A 120 -16.03 -13.28 8.58
C ALA A 120 -16.10 -14.81 8.74
N LEU A 121 -15.18 -15.54 8.12
CA LEU A 121 -15.07 -17.00 8.27
C LEU A 121 -14.72 -17.41 9.72
N THR A 122 -13.88 -16.65 10.38
CA THR A 122 -13.51 -16.87 11.79
C THR A 122 -14.70 -16.64 12.70
N LEU A 123 -15.46 -15.56 12.47
CA LEU A 123 -16.70 -15.28 13.21
C LEU A 123 -17.67 -16.44 13.10
N ASN A 124 -17.90 -16.92 11.90
CA ASN A 124 -18.84 -18.02 11.64
C ASN A 124 -18.40 -19.34 12.30
N LYS A 125 -17.10 -19.68 12.22
CA LYS A 125 -16.58 -20.97 12.70
C LYS A 125 -16.22 -20.97 14.19
N ARG A 126 -15.79 -19.86 14.76
CA ARG A 126 -15.15 -19.80 16.10
C ARG A 126 -15.78 -18.76 17.04
N GLY A 127 -16.74 -17.97 16.56
CA GLY A 127 -17.44 -16.95 17.33
C GLY A 127 -16.65 -15.64 17.53
N PRO A 128 -17.31 -14.62 18.12
CA PRO A 128 -16.81 -13.24 18.14
C PRO A 128 -15.52 -13.06 18.96
N ARG A 129 -15.29 -13.92 19.96
CA ARG A 129 -14.06 -13.83 20.79
C ARG A 129 -12.76 -14.16 20.04
N LYS A 130 -12.86 -14.68 18.82
CA LYS A 130 -11.71 -15.06 17.98
C LYS A 130 -11.43 -14.07 16.86
N ILE A 131 -12.21 -13.01 16.75
CA ILE A 131 -11.95 -11.90 15.82
C ILE A 131 -10.68 -11.17 16.23
N SER A 132 -9.85 -10.85 15.26
CA SER A 132 -8.62 -10.08 15.52
C SER A 132 -8.94 -8.68 16.08
N PRO A 133 -8.28 -8.22 17.14
CA PRO A 133 -8.40 -6.83 17.59
C PRO A 133 -7.87 -5.84 16.53
N PHE A 134 -7.06 -6.30 15.59
CA PHE A 134 -6.55 -5.52 14.47
C PHE A 134 -7.44 -5.61 13.21
N PHE A 135 -8.62 -6.25 13.29
CA PHE A 135 -9.52 -6.40 12.16
C PHE A 135 -9.88 -5.06 11.52
N VAL A 136 -10.44 -4.14 12.29
CA VAL A 136 -10.86 -2.84 11.76
C VAL A 136 -9.65 -2.01 11.32
N PRO A 137 -8.63 -1.73 12.17
CA PRO A 137 -7.48 -0.93 11.73
C PRO A 137 -6.71 -1.58 10.58
N GLY A 138 -6.67 -2.91 10.49
CA GLY A 138 -5.96 -3.59 9.41
C GLY A 138 -6.69 -3.56 8.07
N ALA A 139 -8.02 -3.46 8.07
CA ALA A 139 -8.84 -3.58 6.87
C ALA A 139 -9.20 -2.25 6.20
N ILE A 140 -8.92 -1.11 6.84
CA ILE A 140 -9.35 0.21 6.34
C ILE A 140 -8.16 1.14 6.05
N ALA A 141 -8.36 2.04 5.08
CA ALA A 141 -7.32 2.96 4.61
C ALA A 141 -6.86 3.99 5.66
N VAL A 142 -7.64 4.25 6.72
CA VAL A 142 -7.26 5.17 7.81
C VAL A 142 -5.92 4.78 8.47
N SER A 143 -5.57 3.50 8.45
CA SER A 143 -4.29 3.01 8.99
C SER A 143 -3.07 3.60 8.29
N TYR A 144 -3.15 3.94 7.01
CA TYR A 144 -2.07 4.65 6.30
C TYR A 144 -1.73 5.98 6.97
N THR A 145 -2.75 6.81 7.22
CA THR A 145 -2.55 8.13 7.82
C THR A 145 -1.88 8.02 9.18
N HIS A 146 -2.35 7.09 10.01
CA HIS A 146 -1.78 6.89 11.35
C HIS A 146 -0.39 6.27 11.36
N LEU A 147 -0.04 5.44 10.37
CA LEU A 147 1.28 4.82 10.28
C LEU A 147 2.29 5.71 9.54
N THR A 148 1.84 6.53 8.58
CA THR A 148 2.73 7.43 7.84
C THR A 148 3.04 8.71 8.64
N LEU A 149 2.06 9.29 9.36
CA LEU A 149 2.28 10.47 10.19
C LEU A 149 3.34 10.30 11.28
N PRO A 150 3.42 9.16 12.03
CA PRO A 150 4.53 8.95 12.96
C PRO A 150 5.88 8.89 12.28
N THR A 151 5.97 8.31 11.08
CA THR A 151 7.24 8.27 10.31
C THR A 151 7.69 9.68 9.88
N ILE A 152 6.74 10.57 9.63
CA ILE A 152 6.99 11.99 9.33
C ILE A 152 7.22 12.81 10.62
N ARG A 153 6.67 12.35 11.74
CA ARG A 153 6.77 13.01 13.06
C ARG A 153 7.91 12.50 13.95
N LEU A 154 8.43 11.30 13.66
CA LEU A 154 9.51 10.71 14.43
C LEU A 154 10.83 11.37 14.04
N VAL A 155 10.89 12.58 14.46
CA VAL A 155 12.13 13.25 14.78
C VAL A 155 11.91 14.07 16.05
#